data_3a5f5799b1eb1438b348d9b8377dfb80
#
_entry.id   3a5f5799b1eb1438b348d9b8377dfb80
#
_cell.length_a   1.000
_cell.length_b   1.000
_cell.length_c   1.000
_cell.angle_alpha   90.00
_cell.angle_beta   90.00
_cell.angle_gamma   90.00
#
_symmetry.space_group_name_H-M   'P 1'
#
loop_
_entity.id
_entity.type
_entity.pdbx_description
1 polymer ?
#
loop_
_entity_poly.entity_id
_entity_poly.type
_entity_poly.pdbx_seq_one_letter_code
_entity_poly.pdbx_strand_id
1 'polypeptide(L)'
;MRRMVLFALFALLTSAIHSVNAAVADTIAERVKPCTVCHGPEGRPGPDAYYPRLAGKPRGYLYNQLRNFREGRRYYRPMALLIENLSDEYLNEMAAYFSSLSVPYPAVRGMLDEARTQTARRLVTLGDPGKDIPSCMACHGKALMGIAPDIPGLLGLPADYINAQFGAWRVGSRHAQAPDCMAEIAKRVTAVEASAISAWLAIQPVPDHARPDSRSDALPLKCGNISGRADQ
;
A
#
# COMPACT_ATOMS: atom_id res chain seq x y z
N MET A 1 -52.24 -20.86 49.13
CA MET A 1 -51.82 -19.55 48.65
C MET A 1 -50.30 -19.38 48.52
N ARG A 2 -49.45 -20.08 49.28
CA ARG A 2 -47.96 -19.94 49.21
C ARG A 2 -47.29 -20.55 47.97
N ARG A 3 -47.92 -21.57 47.34
CA ARG A 3 -47.38 -22.25 46.14
C ARG A 3 -47.66 -21.53 44.80
N MET A 4 -48.66 -20.68 44.73
CA MET A 4 -48.98 -19.92 43.52
C MET A 4 -48.09 -18.69 43.35
N VAL A 5 -47.53 -18.12 44.42
CA VAL A 5 -46.68 -16.94 44.38
C VAL A 5 -45.25 -17.31 43.85
N LEU A 6 -44.78 -18.53 44.12
CA LEU A 6 -43.46 -18.99 43.64
C LEU A 6 -43.46 -19.27 42.13
N PHE A 7 -44.55 -19.68 41.50
CA PHE A 7 -44.64 -19.88 40.06
C PHE A 7 -44.69 -18.56 39.26
N ALA A 8 -45.29 -17.53 39.83
CA ALA A 8 -45.35 -16.20 39.20
C ALA A 8 -44.01 -15.47 39.22
N LEU A 9 -43.16 -15.67 40.24
CA LEU A 9 -41.82 -15.10 40.31
C LEU A 9 -40.85 -15.80 39.33
N PHE A 10 -41.02 -17.08 39.07
CA PHE A 10 -40.17 -17.82 38.12
C PHE A 10 -40.44 -17.46 36.66
N ALA A 11 -41.69 -17.15 36.33
CA ALA A 11 -42.10 -16.71 34.98
C ALA A 11 -41.62 -15.29 34.63
N LEU A 12 -41.39 -14.44 35.61
CA LEU A 12 -40.88 -13.07 35.40
C LEU A 12 -39.35 -13.00 35.19
N LEU A 13 -38.59 -14.00 35.62
CA LEU A 13 -37.13 -14.05 35.47
C LEU A 13 -36.67 -14.60 34.12
N THR A 14 -37.54 -15.21 33.32
CA THR A 14 -37.15 -15.76 32.02
C THR A 14 -37.30 -14.79 30.82
N SER A 15 -37.86 -13.60 31.05
CA SER A 15 -38.21 -12.66 29.96
C SER A 15 -37.08 -11.66 29.64
N ALA A 16 -35.88 -11.74 30.21
CA ALA A 16 -34.86 -10.68 30.11
C ALA A 16 -33.61 -11.07 29.33
N ILE A 17 -33.61 -12.16 28.59
CA ILE A 17 -32.49 -12.47 27.68
C ILE A 17 -32.89 -12.17 26.24
N HIS A 18 -33.15 -10.91 25.96
CA HIS A 18 -33.10 -10.43 24.59
C HIS A 18 -31.63 -10.19 24.28
N SER A 19 -30.98 -11.19 23.70
CA SER A 19 -29.69 -10.98 23.05
C SER A 19 -29.90 -9.97 21.94
N VAL A 20 -29.50 -8.71 22.18
CA VAL A 20 -29.40 -7.70 21.13
C VAL A 20 -28.23 -8.17 20.24
N ASN A 21 -28.54 -9.01 19.25
CA ASN A 21 -27.65 -9.21 18.12
C ASN A 21 -27.63 -7.88 17.35
N ALA A 22 -26.76 -6.97 17.75
CA ALA A 22 -26.43 -5.82 16.93
C ALA A 22 -25.82 -6.39 15.64
N ALA A 23 -26.60 -6.40 14.56
CA ALA A 23 -26.07 -6.76 13.25
C ALA A 23 -24.90 -5.83 12.93
N VAL A 24 -23.74 -6.39 12.68
CA VAL A 24 -22.57 -5.60 12.21
C VAL A 24 -22.98 -4.98 10.88
N ALA A 25 -22.84 -3.66 10.76
CA ALA A 25 -23.19 -2.96 9.54
C ALA A 25 -22.34 -3.49 8.38
N ASP A 26 -22.96 -3.88 7.29
CA ASP A 26 -22.27 -4.35 6.08
C ASP A 26 -21.73 -3.15 5.28
N THR A 27 -20.63 -2.56 5.77
CA THR A 27 -19.94 -1.46 5.12
C THR A 27 -18.56 -1.89 4.65
N ILE A 28 -17.99 -1.19 3.66
CA ILE A 28 -16.63 -1.47 3.21
C ILE A 28 -15.62 -1.31 4.36
N ALA A 29 -15.83 -0.39 5.28
CA ALA A 29 -14.98 -0.19 6.46
C ALA A 29 -14.94 -1.44 7.37
N GLU A 30 -16.09 -2.11 7.55
CA GLU A 30 -16.16 -3.39 8.29
C GLU A 30 -15.52 -4.54 7.51
N ARG A 31 -15.78 -4.62 6.20
CA ARG A 31 -15.26 -5.69 5.33
C ARG A 31 -13.74 -5.67 5.20
N VAL A 32 -13.08 -4.51 5.34
CA VAL A 32 -11.61 -4.41 5.25
C VAL A 32 -10.89 -4.54 6.60
N LYS A 33 -11.59 -4.77 7.70
CA LYS A 33 -10.95 -5.01 9.02
C LYS A 33 -9.88 -6.10 9.01
N PRO A 34 -10.04 -7.24 8.33
CA PRO A 34 -8.99 -8.23 8.23
C PRO A 34 -7.66 -7.69 7.67
N CYS A 35 -7.71 -6.69 6.78
CA CYS A 35 -6.54 -6.05 6.21
C CYS A 35 -5.76 -5.25 7.28
N THR A 36 -6.48 -4.64 8.23
CA THR A 36 -5.88 -3.76 9.23
C THR A 36 -5.09 -4.51 10.30
N VAL A 37 -5.27 -5.82 10.43
CA VAL A 37 -4.47 -6.67 11.33
C VAL A 37 -2.97 -6.57 11.02
N CYS A 38 -2.62 -6.55 9.74
CA CYS A 38 -1.23 -6.42 9.28
C CYS A 38 -0.90 -4.98 8.87
N HIS A 39 -1.81 -4.30 8.16
CA HIS A 39 -1.56 -2.97 7.61
C HIS A 39 -1.85 -1.82 8.60
N GLY A 40 -2.22 -2.15 9.84
CA GLY A 40 -2.53 -1.20 10.90
C GLY A 40 -3.91 -0.53 10.75
N PRO A 41 -4.40 0.13 11.81
CA PRO A 41 -5.68 0.82 11.79
C PRO A 41 -5.77 1.77 10.60
N GLU A 42 -6.89 1.77 9.87
CA GLU A 42 -7.11 2.59 8.67
C GLU A 42 -6.04 2.41 7.58
N GLY A 43 -5.26 1.31 7.59
CA GLY A 43 -4.18 1.11 6.63
C GLY A 43 -2.98 2.03 6.82
N ARG A 44 -2.79 2.61 8.00
CA ARG A 44 -1.54 3.28 8.39
C ARG A 44 -0.50 2.22 8.77
N PRO A 45 0.83 2.49 8.64
CA PRO A 45 1.83 1.50 9.02
C PRO A 45 1.66 1.09 10.48
N GLY A 46 1.69 -0.22 10.73
CA GLY A 46 1.87 -0.77 12.07
C GLY A 46 3.33 -0.67 12.54
N PRO A 47 3.64 -1.21 13.71
CA PRO A 47 5.01 -1.25 14.23
C PRO A 47 5.93 -2.16 13.41
N ASP A 48 5.37 -3.10 12.63
CA ASP A 48 6.13 -3.99 11.77
C ASP A 48 6.50 -3.29 10.45
N ALA A 49 7.80 -3.09 10.27
CA ALA A 49 8.37 -2.45 9.08
C ALA A 49 8.17 -3.23 7.77
N TYR A 50 7.66 -4.46 7.85
CA TYR A 50 7.40 -5.30 6.67
C TYR A 50 6.11 -4.92 5.94
N TYR A 51 5.08 -4.48 6.66
CA TYR A 51 3.77 -4.18 6.08
C TYR A 51 3.65 -2.73 5.64
N PRO A 52 3.32 -2.48 4.35
CA PRO A 52 3.26 -1.12 3.84
C PRO A 52 1.98 -0.38 4.25
N ARG A 53 2.06 0.94 4.27
CA ARG A 53 0.91 1.83 4.34
C ARG A 53 0.01 1.63 3.11
N LEU A 54 -1.31 1.55 3.34
CA LEU A 54 -2.35 1.52 2.30
C LEU A 54 -3.03 2.88 2.14
N ALA A 55 -3.32 3.56 3.27
CA ALA A 55 -4.05 4.82 3.30
C ALA A 55 -3.42 5.90 2.40
N GLY A 56 -4.26 6.50 1.55
CA GLY A 56 -3.87 7.58 0.65
C GLY A 56 -3.00 7.18 -0.54
N LYS A 57 -2.75 5.89 -0.77
CA LYS A 57 -2.11 5.43 -2.01
C LYS A 57 -3.09 5.52 -3.18
N PRO A 58 -2.62 5.78 -4.41
CA PRO A 58 -3.50 5.87 -5.58
C PRO A 58 -4.37 4.63 -5.75
N ARG A 59 -5.66 4.84 -6.08
CA ARG A 59 -6.65 3.76 -6.20
C ARG A 59 -6.24 2.69 -7.21
N GLY A 60 -5.86 3.10 -8.41
CA GLY A 60 -5.44 2.18 -9.47
C GLY A 60 -4.20 1.38 -9.07
N TYR A 61 -3.23 2.02 -8.39
CA TYR A 61 -2.09 1.29 -7.83
C TYR A 61 -2.54 0.21 -6.83
N LEU A 62 -3.39 0.54 -5.86
CA LEU A 62 -3.86 -0.45 -4.87
C LEU A 62 -4.61 -1.59 -5.55
N TYR A 63 -5.53 -1.29 -6.48
CA TYR A 63 -6.24 -2.27 -7.26
C TYR A 63 -5.29 -3.19 -8.05
N ASN A 64 -4.31 -2.62 -8.74
CA ASN A 64 -3.30 -3.38 -9.47
C ASN A 64 -2.47 -4.28 -8.55
N GLN A 65 -2.15 -3.84 -7.33
CA GLN A 65 -1.44 -4.70 -6.37
C GLN A 65 -2.30 -5.88 -5.90
N LEU A 66 -3.57 -5.66 -5.60
CA LEU A 66 -4.49 -6.73 -5.23
C LEU A 66 -4.61 -7.76 -6.36
N ARG A 67 -4.83 -7.30 -7.59
CA ARG A 67 -4.83 -8.19 -8.76
C ARG A 67 -3.51 -8.94 -8.94
N ASN A 68 -2.38 -8.26 -8.78
CA ASN A 68 -1.07 -8.89 -8.94
C ASN A 68 -0.83 -10.02 -7.91
N PHE A 69 -1.33 -9.87 -6.68
CA PHE A 69 -1.27 -10.95 -5.69
C PHE A 69 -2.20 -12.11 -6.06
N ARG A 70 -3.45 -11.83 -6.47
CA ARG A 70 -4.45 -12.84 -6.86
C ARG A 70 -4.00 -13.63 -8.09
N GLU A 71 -3.42 -12.95 -9.07
CA GLU A 71 -2.99 -13.52 -10.35
C GLU A 71 -1.53 -14.05 -10.31
N GLY A 72 -0.88 -14.07 -9.15
CA GLY A 72 0.44 -14.64 -8.94
C GLY A 72 1.62 -13.81 -9.49
N ARG A 73 1.37 -12.60 -10.03
CA ARG A 73 2.46 -11.70 -10.46
C ARG A 73 3.24 -11.12 -9.29
N ARG A 74 2.64 -11.04 -8.10
CA ARG A 74 3.30 -10.64 -6.87
C ARG A 74 3.12 -11.74 -5.85
N TYR A 75 4.22 -12.37 -5.44
CA TYR A 75 4.14 -13.49 -4.52
C TYR A 75 4.26 -13.03 -3.07
N TYR A 76 3.21 -13.23 -2.32
CA TYR A 76 3.17 -13.23 -0.85
C TYR A 76 1.94 -14.01 -0.41
N ARG A 77 2.16 -15.23 0.05
CA ARG A 77 1.08 -16.19 0.31
C ARG A 77 -0.06 -15.65 1.18
N PRO A 78 0.17 -14.94 2.31
CA PRO A 78 -0.93 -14.41 3.11
C PRO A 78 -1.84 -13.46 2.33
N MET A 79 -1.28 -12.58 1.48
CA MET A 79 -2.09 -11.69 0.65
C MET A 79 -2.85 -12.46 -0.43
N ALA A 80 -2.23 -13.42 -1.09
CA ALA A 80 -2.89 -14.22 -2.11
C ALA A 80 -4.10 -14.97 -1.54
N LEU A 81 -3.94 -15.66 -0.40
CA LEU A 81 -5.03 -16.41 0.27
C LEU A 81 -6.20 -15.52 0.70
N LEU A 82 -5.94 -14.28 1.15
CA LEU A 82 -6.98 -13.36 1.58
C LEU A 82 -7.89 -12.88 0.43
N ILE A 83 -7.37 -12.88 -0.80
CA ILE A 83 -8.06 -12.23 -1.92
C ILE A 83 -8.32 -13.14 -3.12
N GLU A 84 -7.88 -14.42 -3.07
CA GLU A 84 -7.96 -15.36 -4.21
C GLU A 84 -9.36 -15.51 -4.81
N ASN A 85 -10.40 -15.45 -3.96
CA ASN A 85 -11.79 -15.64 -4.35
C ASN A 85 -12.60 -14.34 -4.44
N LEU A 86 -11.95 -13.16 -4.34
CA LEU A 86 -12.65 -11.88 -4.39
C LEU A 86 -12.79 -11.39 -5.84
N SER A 87 -13.96 -10.80 -6.15
CA SER A 87 -14.24 -10.25 -7.48
C SER A 87 -13.43 -8.98 -7.75
N ASP A 88 -13.30 -8.62 -9.03
CA ASP A 88 -12.63 -7.38 -9.46
C ASP A 88 -13.32 -6.13 -8.89
N GLU A 89 -14.66 -6.14 -8.82
CA GLU A 89 -15.45 -5.06 -8.23
C GLU A 89 -15.11 -4.87 -6.77
N TYR A 90 -15.03 -5.97 -6.01
CA TYR A 90 -14.72 -5.90 -4.59
C TYR A 90 -13.26 -5.48 -4.32
N LEU A 91 -12.30 -5.97 -5.12
CA LEU A 91 -10.91 -5.48 -5.07
C LEU A 91 -10.83 -3.98 -5.34
N ASN A 92 -11.64 -3.49 -6.27
CA ASN A 92 -11.69 -2.07 -6.61
C ASN A 92 -12.38 -1.21 -5.54
N GLU A 93 -13.41 -1.73 -4.84
CA GLU A 93 -14.02 -1.08 -3.67
C GLU A 93 -13.00 -0.94 -2.52
N MET A 94 -12.26 -2.01 -2.20
CA MET A 94 -11.20 -1.97 -1.20
C MET A 94 -10.10 -0.95 -1.54
N ALA A 95 -9.68 -0.92 -2.81
CA ALA A 95 -8.70 0.04 -3.30
C ALA A 95 -9.22 1.48 -3.18
N ALA A 96 -10.48 1.73 -3.52
CA ALA A 96 -11.12 3.02 -3.38
C ALA A 96 -11.20 3.46 -1.91
N TYR A 97 -11.59 2.56 -1.03
CA TYR A 97 -11.66 2.84 0.41
C TYR A 97 -10.31 3.29 0.97
N PHE A 98 -9.26 2.48 0.83
CA PHE A 98 -7.95 2.86 1.36
C PHE A 98 -7.36 4.09 0.68
N SER A 99 -7.63 4.30 -0.59
CA SER A 99 -7.18 5.50 -1.33
C SER A 99 -7.83 6.78 -0.81
N SER A 100 -9.08 6.72 -0.35
CA SER A 100 -9.82 7.88 0.18
C SER A 100 -9.36 8.31 1.57
N LEU A 101 -8.69 7.43 2.32
CA LEU A 101 -8.29 7.70 3.69
C LEU A 101 -7.15 8.74 3.76
N SER A 102 -7.35 9.76 4.60
CA SER A 102 -6.36 10.79 4.88
C SER A 102 -5.93 10.67 6.34
N VAL A 103 -4.99 9.78 6.61
CA VAL A 103 -4.44 9.57 7.95
C VAL A 103 -3.02 10.14 8.05
N PRO A 104 -2.63 10.72 9.19
CA PRO A 104 -1.30 11.29 9.37
C PRO A 104 -0.19 10.28 9.09
N TYR A 105 0.94 10.78 8.62
CA TYR A 105 2.17 10.01 8.53
C TYR A 105 2.90 10.06 9.89
N PRO A 106 3.56 8.98 10.31
CA PRO A 106 4.39 9.03 11.51
C PRO A 106 5.54 10.00 11.31
N ALA A 107 5.98 10.61 12.41
CA ALA A 107 7.19 11.43 12.38
C ALA A 107 8.39 10.57 11.96
N VAL A 108 9.14 11.05 10.97
CA VAL A 108 10.35 10.37 10.51
C VAL A 108 11.49 10.60 11.49
N ARG A 109 12.28 9.55 11.73
CA ARG A 109 13.46 9.57 12.57
C ARG A 109 14.57 8.78 11.89
N GLY A 110 15.79 9.25 12.02
CA GLY A 110 16.97 8.57 11.52
C GLY A 110 17.96 9.54 10.90
N MET A 111 19.19 9.07 10.78
CA MET A 111 20.27 9.74 10.05
C MET A 111 20.90 8.72 9.12
N LEU A 112 21.40 9.20 8.01
CA LEU A 112 22.15 8.42 7.04
C LEU A 112 23.51 9.07 6.87
N ASP A 113 24.55 8.26 6.69
CA ASP A 113 25.87 8.78 6.37
C ASP A 113 25.87 9.56 5.04
N GLU A 114 26.86 10.43 4.87
CA GLU A 114 26.91 11.34 3.74
C GLU A 114 27.03 10.61 2.39
N ALA A 115 27.83 9.57 2.32
CA ALA A 115 28.07 8.84 1.07
C ALA A 115 26.78 8.15 0.56
N ARG A 116 26.03 7.51 1.47
CA ARG A 116 24.71 6.93 1.15
C ARG A 116 23.69 8.01 0.83
N THR A 117 23.72 9.13 1.54
CA THR A 117 22.83 10.27 1.28
C THR A 117 23.05 10.83 -0.12
N GLN A 118 24.28 11.07 -0.53
CA GLN A 118 24.62 11.58 -1.86
C GLN A 118 24.22 10.59 -2.96
N THR A 119 24.52 9.29 -2.78
CA THR A 119 24.15 8.24 -3.72
C THR A 119 22.63 8.19 -3.91
N ALA A 120 21.88 8.12 -2.83
CA ALA A 120 20.43 8.06 -2.87
C ALA A 120 19.82 9.33 -3.49
N ARG A 121 20.22 10.50 -3.00
CA ARG A 121 19.74 11.78 -3.49
C ARG A 121 19.96 11.92 -4.99
N ARG A 122 21.15 11.62 -5.50
CA ARG A 122 21.46 11.67 -6.93
C ARG A 122 20.51 10.78 -7.74
N LEU A 123 20.35 9.49 -7.36
CA LEU A 123 19.50 8.57 -8.08
C LEU A 123 18.02 8.95 -8.00
N VAL A 124 17.54 9.39 -6.83
CA VAL A 124 16.14 9.77 -6.65
C VAL A 124 15.79 11.05 -7.41
N THR A 125 16.66 12.05 -7.43
CA THR A 125 16.36 13.37 -8.02
C THR A 125 16.83 13.54 -9.46
N LEU A 126 17.95 12.91 -9.85
CA LEU A 126 18.54 13.07 -11.18
C LEU A 126 18.56 11.77 -11.99
N GLY A 127 18.57 10.62 -11.32
CA GLY A 127 18.76 9.33 -11.99
C GLY A 127 20.24 9.05 -12.31
N ASP A 128 20.44 8.11 -13.23
CA ASP A 128 21.76 7.75 -13.77
C ASP A 128 21.64 7.43 -15.28
N PRO A 129 21.84 8.42 -16.15
CA PRO A 129 21.73 8.20 -17.61
C PRO A 129 22.70 7.14 -18.12
N GLY A 130 23.87 6.96 -17.50
CA GLY A 130 24.85 5.94 -17.89
C GLY A 130 24.36 4.51 -17.64
N LYS A 131 23.33 4.33 -16.83
CA LYS A 131 22.67 3.05 -16.55
C LYS A 131 21.23 3.01 -17.08
N ASP A 132 20.78 3.99 -17.84
CA ASP A 132 19.39 4.17 -18.25
C ASP A 132 18.41 4.15 -17.06
N ILE A 133 18.79 4.77 -15.94
CA ILE A 133 17.95 4.91 -14.76
C ILE A 133 17.39 6.34 -14.73
N PRO A 134 16.11 6.57 -15.06
CA PRO A 134 15.48 7.87 -14.86
C PRO A 134 15.40 8.21 -13.38
N SER A 135 15.26 9.50 -13.04
CA SER A 135 15.02 9.87 -11.63
C SER A 135 13.74 9.23 -11.12
N CYS A 136 13.73 8.84 -9.84
CA CYS A 136 12.50 8.30 -9.22
C CYS A 136 11.37 9.34 -9.28
N MET A 137 11.72 10.62 -9.12
CA MET A 137 10.76 11.74 -9.19
C MET A 137 10.07 11.87 -10.55
N ALA A 138 10.71 11.45 -11.63
CA ALA A 138 10.13 11.51 -12.99
C ALA A 138 8.88 10.62 -13.14
N CYS A 139 8.77 9.56 -12.34
CA CYS A 139 7.62 8.66 -12.33
C CYS A 139 6.79 8.77 -11.06
N HIS A 140 7.43 8.92 -9.90
CA HIS A 140 6.75 8.89 -8.61
C HIS A 140 6.29 10.27 -8.09
N GLY A 141 6.34 11.29 -8.96
CA GLY A 141 5.93 12.66 -8.66
C GLY A 141 7.03 13.50 -8.02
N LYS A 142 6.95 14.83 -8.18
CA LYS A 142 7.98 15.77 -7.69
C LYS A 142 8.14 15.73 -6.17
N ALA A 143 7.04 15.49 -5.45
CA ALA A 143 7.02 15.31 -4.00
C ALA A 143 7.21 13.84 -3.59
N LEU A 144 7.44 12.90 -4.50
CA LEU A 144 7.52 11.46 -4.25
C LEU A 144 6.27 10.87 -3.58
N MET A 145 5.13 11.53 -3.71
CA MET A 145 3.84 11.08 -3.17
C MET A 145 3.02 10.25 -4.16
N GLY A 146 3.56 10.01 -5.35
CA GLY A 146 2.93 9.25 -6.42
C GLY A 146 2.20 10.12 -7.43
N ILE A 147 1.67 9.48 -8.46
CA ILE A 147 0.85 10.11 -9.51
C ILE A 147 -0.44 9.28 -9.66
N ALA A 148 -1.58 9.94 -9.49
CA ALA A 148 -2.87 9.29 -9.69
C ALA A 148 -3.09 8.92 -11.17
N PRO A 149 -3.81 7.82 -11.46
CA PRO A 149 -4.36 6.87 -10.50
C PRO A 149 -3.45 5.69 -10.14
N ASP A 150 -2.29 5.49 -10.79
CA ASP A 150 -1.62 4.19 -10.84
C ASP A 150 -0.21 4.14 -10.24
N ILE A 151 0.43 5.27 -9.97
CA ILE A 151 1.82 5.30 -9.51
C ILE A 151 1.89 5.64 -8.03
N PRO A 152 2.48 4.76 -7.19
CA PRO A 152 2.51 4.96 -5.75
C PRO A 152 3.49 6.04 -5.31
N GLY A 153 3.18 6.69 -4.19
CA GLY A 153 4.17 7.46 -3.44
C GLY A 153 5.19 6.56 -2.76
N LEU A 154 6.41 7.07 -2.63
CA LEU A 154 7.54 6.39 -2.02
C LEU A 154 7.79 6.83 -0.57
N LEU A 155 7.34 8.02 -0.18
CA LEU A 155 7.52 8.52 1.18
C LEU A 155 6.59 7.84 2.18
N GLY A 156 7.00 7.83 3.46
CA GLY A 156 6.25 7.21 4.55
C GLY A 156 6.19 5.69 4.48
N LEU A 157 7.09 5.06 3.75
CA LEU A 157 7.29 3.62 3.69
C LEU A 157 8.55 3.24 4.48
N PRO A 158 8.54 2.09 5.19
CA PRO A 158 9.73 1.59 5.86
C PRO A 158 10.87 1.26 4.88
N ALA A 159 12.12 1.50 5.28
CA ALA A 159 13.29 1.19 4.47
C ALA A 159 13.36 -0.30 4.07
N ASP A 160 13.09 -1.19 5.03
CA ASP A 160 13.12 -2.64 4.78
C ASP A 160 12.07 -3.06 3.77
N TYR A 161 10.86 -2.48 3.84
CA TYR A 161 9.84 -2.72 2.83
C TYR A 161 10.29 -2.28 1.44
N ILE A 162 10.82 -1.06 1.28
CA ILE A 162 11.28 -0.56 -0.03
C ILE A 162 12.39 -1.46 -0.58
N ASN A 163 13.38 -1.79 0.25
CA ASN A 163 14.51 -2.64 -0.12
C ASN A 163 14.05 -4.05 -0.53
N ALA A 164 13.12 -4.64 0.22
CA ALA A 164 12.53 -5.93 -0.11
C ALA A 164 11.79 -5.91 -1.47
N GLN A 165 11.17 -4.78 -1.85
CA GLN A 165 10.53 -4.67 -3.16
C GLN A 165 11.55 -4.67 -4.31
N PHE A 166 12.69 -3.98 -4.18
CA PHE A 166 13.78 -4.09 -5.16
C PHE A 166 14.28 -5.53 -5.29
N GLY A 167 14.48 -6.22 -4.16
CA GLY A 167 14.85 -7.63 -4.14
C GLY A 167 13.81 -8.51 -4.85
N ALA A 168 12.54 -8.32 -4.55
CA ALA A 168 11.44 -9.12 -5.11
C ALA A 168 11.34 -8.98 -6.65
N TRP A 169 11.53 -7.80 -7.21
CA TRP A 169 11.61 -7.62 -8.67
C TRP A 169 12.82 -8.31 -9.27
N ARG A 170 13.97 -8.26 -8.61
CA ARG A 170 15.20 -8.87 -9.10
C ARG A 170 15.13 -10.39 -9.17
N VAL A 171 14.52 -11.03 -8.15
CA VAL A 171 14.38 -12.49 -8.09
C VAL A 171 13.11 -13.00 -8.80
N GLY A 172 12.31 -12.09 -9.38
CA GLY A 172 11.12 -12.46 -10.11
C GLY A 172 9.92 -12.87 -9.25
N SER A 173 9.95 -12.63 -7.93
CA SER A 173 8.80 -12.87 -7.05
C SER A 173 7.78 -11.72 -7.05
N ARG A 174 8.11 -10.62 -7.72
CA ARG A 174 7.22 -9.49 -7.98
C ARG A 174 7.31 -9.05 -9.43
N HIS A 175 6.16 -8.99 -10.08
CA HIS A 175 5.97 -8.43 -11.41
C HIS A 175 4.75 -7.52 -11.43
N ALA A 176 4.70 -6.63 -12.42
CA ALA A 176 3.51 -5.91 -12.83
C ALA A 176 3.03 -6.45 -14.18
N GLN A 177 1.91 -5.92 -14.68
CA GLN A 177 1.49 -6.17 -16.06
C GLN A 177 2.54 -5.63 -17.02
N ALA A 178 2.88 -6.42 -18.02
CA ALA A 178 3.94 -6.06 -18.99
C ALA A 178 3.52 -4.85 -19.88
N PRO A 179 4.48 -3.98 -20.21
CA PRO A 179 5.88 -3.97 -19.78
C PRO A 179 6.02 -3.50 -18.32
N ASP A 180 6.83 -4.21 -17.52
CA ASP A 180 7.06 -3.89 -16.12
C ASP A 180 8.26 -2.95 -15.95
N CYS A 181 7.98 -1.65 -15.94
CA CYS A 181 9.02 -0.63 -15.84
C CYS A 181 9.81 -0.67 -14.51
N MET A 182 9.19 -1.06 -13.39
CA MET A 182 9.92 -1.18 -12.13
C MET A 182 10.84 -2.39 -12.07
N ALA A 183 10.49 -3.49 -12.75
CA ALA A 183 11.40 -4.63 -12.93
C ALA A 183 12.66 -4.23 -13.70
N GLU A 184 12.50 -3.42 -14.76
CA GLU A 184 13.65 -2.90 -15.52
C GLU A 184 14.53 -1.98 -14.69
N ILE A 185 13.95 -1.08 -13.88
CA ILE A 185 14.70 -0.22 -12.96
C ILE A 185 15.42 -1.06 -11.90
N ALA A 186 14.74 -2.03 -11.30
CA ALA A 186 15.31 -2.86 -10.23
C ALA A 186 16.51 -3.71 -10.70
N LYS A 187 16.55 -4.10 -11.97
CA LYS A 187 17.70 -4.80 -12.57
C LYS A 187 18.94 -3.91 -12.70
N ARG A 188 18.74 -2.61 -12.95
CA ARG A 188 19.82 -1.63 -13.20
C ARG A 188 20.38 -1.01 -11.92
N VAL A 189 19.55 -0.89 -10.88
CA VAL A 189 19.95 -0.40 -9.55
C VAL A 189 20.71 -1.50 -8.80
N THR A 190 21.91 -1.27 -8.33
CA THR A 190 22.69 -2.23 -7.53
C THR A 190 22.07 -2.46 -6.14
N ALA A 191 22.47 -3.54 -5.44
CA ALA A 191 21.97 -3.79 -4.08
C ALA A 191 22.36 -2.68 -3.09
N VAL A 192 23.56 -2.13 -3.24
CA VAL A 192 24.06 -1.02 -2.42
C VAL A 192 23.23 0.25 -2.68
N GLU A 193 22.97 0.57 -3.94
CA GLU A 193 22.13 1.70 -4.33
C GLU A 193 20.69 1.53 -3.84
N ALA A 194 20.10 0.34 -3.98
CA ALA A 194 18.75 0.05 -3.48
C ALA A 194 18.67 0.25 -1.95
N SER A 195 19.67 -0.22 -1.20
CA SER A 195 19.76 -0.01 0.24
C SER A 195 19.89 1.49 0.60
N ALA A 196 20.71 2.24 -0.13
CA ALA A 196 20.86 3.68 0.09
C ALA A 196 19.56 4.44 -0.22
N ILE A 197 18.91 4.15 -1.36
CA ILE A 197 17.63 4.74 -1.77
C ILE A 197 16.55 4.46 -0.72
N SER A 198 16.43 3.20 -0.28
CA SER A 198 15.41 2.78 0.68
C SER A 198 15.57 3.49 2.03
N ALA A 199 16.80 3.54 2.54
CA ALA A 199 17.11 4.21 3.79
C ALA A 199 16.89 5.74 3.70
N TRP A 200 17.25 6.36 2.58
CA TRP A 200 17.08 7.80 2.36
C TRP A 200 15.57 8.16 2.26
N LEU A 201 14.80 7.41 1.48
CA LEU A 201 13.35 7.65 1.33
C LEU A 201 12.60 7.51 2.66
N ALA A 202 12.97 6.55 3.49
CA ALA A 202 12.32 6.30 4.77
C ALA A 202 12.49 7.42 5.80
N ILE A 203 13.52 8.25 5.65
CA ILE A 203 13.79 9.38 6.55
C ILE A 203 13.44 10.75 5.96
N GLN A 204 12.83 10.79 4.75
CA GLN A 204 12.37 12.05 4.20
C GLN A 204 11.06 12.49 4.88
N PRO A 205 10.93 13.79 5.20
CA PRO A 205 9.68 14.31 5.72
C PRO A 205 8.56 14.16 4.67
N VAL A 206 7.39 13.77 5.12
CA VAL A 206 6.21 13.75 4.26
C VAL A 206 5.56 15.13 4.33
N PRO A 207 5.32 15.80 3.20
CA PRO A 207 4.66 17.11 3.19
C PRO A 207 3.27 17.04 3.82
N ASP A 208 2.87 18.10 4.53
CA ASP A 208 1.52 18.24 5.06
C ASP A 208 0.49 18.20 3.91
N HIS A 209 -0.63 17.50 4.13
CA HIS A 209 -1.68 17.29 3.13
C HIS A 209 -1.21 16.68 1.80
N ALA A 210 -0.06 15.98 1.82
CA ALA A 210 0.50 15.35 0.63
C ALA A 210 -0.47 14.33 0.02
N ARG A 211 -0.74 14.52 -1.26
CA ARG A 211 -1.55 13.64 -2.10
C ARG A 211 -0.77 13.27 -3.36
N PRO A 212 -1.14 12.20 -4.05
CA PRO A 212 -0.58 11.92 -5.37
C PRO A 212 -0.83 13.09 -6.33
N ASP A 213 0.18 13.40 -7.15
CA ASP A 213 0.04 14.38 -8.22
C ASP A 213 -1.00 13.90 -9.25
N SER A 214 -1.65 14.81 -9.96
CA SER A 214 -2.36 14.48 -11.19
C SER A 214 -1.35 14.28 -12.33
N ARG A 215 -1.61 13.33 -13.23
CA ARG A 215 -0.74 13.12 -14.37
C ARG A 215 -0.81 14.29 -15.34
N SER A 216 0.32 14.93 -15.61
CA SER A 216 0.44 16.00 -16.62
C SER A 216 1.38 15.62 -17.76
N ASP A 217 2.42 14.81 -17.49
CA ASP A 217 3.50 14.58 -18.45
C ASP A 217 3.63 13.11 -18.87
N ALA A 218 4.29 12.91 -20.02
CA ALA A 218 4.67 11.58 -20.48
C ALA A 218 5.73 10.97 -19.56
N LEU A 219 5.51 9.71 -19.17
CA LEU A 219 6.51 8.98 -18.38
C LEU A 219 7.72 8.63 -19.24
N PRO A 220 8.93 8.56 -18.65
CA PRO A 220 10.15 8.20 -19.38
C PRO A 220 10.16 6.75 -19.86
N LEU A 221 9.28 5.89 -19.31
CA LEU A 221 9.16 4.48 -19.67
C LEU A 221 7.71 4.12 -19.93
N LYS A 222 7.49 3.16 -20.83
CA LYS A 222 6.18 2.53 -21.03
C LYS A 222 5.94 1.49 -19.93
N CYS A 223 4.79 1.57 -19.26
CA CYS A 223 4.42 0.69 -18.14
C CYS A 223 3.00 0.13 -18.39
N GLY A 224 2.86 -1.20 -18.38
CA GLY A 224 1.60 -1.87 -18.73
C GLY A 224 0.48 -1.75 -17.72
N ASN A 225 0.79 -1.40 -16.48
CA ASN A 225 -0.18 -1.23 -15.39
C ASN A 225 -0.65 0.22 -15.20
N ILE A 226 -0.47 1.08 -16.21
CA ILE A 226 -0.86 2.50 -16.12
C ILE A 226 -2.06 2.73 -17.02
N SER A 227 -3.20 3.10 -16.40
CA SER A 227 -4.46 3.38 -17.09
C SER A 227 -4.31 4.56 -18.07
N GLY A 228 -4.92 4.44 -19.24
CA GLY A 228 -5.00 5.53 -20.21
C GLY A 228 -3.88 5.60 -21.24
N ARG A 229 -3.19 4.50 -21.53
CA ARG A 229 -2.20 4.39 -22.62
C ARG A 229 -2.37 3.17 -23.53
N ALA A 230 -3.61 2.70 -23.70
CA ALA A 230 -3.84 1.62 -24.65
C ALA A 230 -3.87 2.10 -26.12
N ASP A 231 -4.10 3.39 -26.40
CA ASP A 231 -4.34 3.90 -27.76
C ASP A 231 -3.71 5.28 -28.00
N GLN A 232 -2.38 5.40 -27.92
CA GLN A 232 -1.64 6.47 -28.63
C GLN A 232 -0.33 5.98 -29.19
#